data_6798aa83a3eec01921cf3f58858506c3
#
_entry.id   6798aa83a3eec01921cf3f58858506c3
#
_cell.length_a   1.000
_cell.length_b   1.000
_cell.length_c   1.000
_cell.angle_alpha   90.00
_cell.angle_beta   90.00
_cell.angle_gamma   90.00
#
_symmetry.space_group_name_H-M   'P 1'
#
loop_
_entity.id
_entity.type
_entity.pdbx_description
1 polymer ?
#
loop_
_entity_poly.entity_id
_entity_poly.type
_entity_poly.pdbx_seq_one_letter_code
_entity_poly.pdbx_strand_id
1 'polypeptide(L)'
;RKGTVYVLVRKDSQKKFEALAKKMAWDMKRVVPVHGDMTAAKCGLTPAQQKTLSGKVKHFFHLAAIYDLAADAESQRKANVDGTQNALDLAVAISAGCFHHTSSIAAAGLYQGVFREDMFDEAEGLDDPYLRTKHDSEGLVRKEKRIKWRIYRPGMVVGHSQTGEMDKIDGPYYFFTFLKRLREMLPPWMPMLGIEGGRINIVPVDFVVDAMDHIAHKPKLDGHCFHLVDPEPMRVGEVLNAFARAGHAPEMTMRLDARMFAFVPSGVRG
;
A
#
# COMPACT_ATOMS: atom_id res chain seq x y z
N ARG A 1 23.06 3.43 3.99
CA ARG A 1 23.59 3.35 2.61
C ARG A 1 24.17 4.69 2.15
N LYS A 2 25.13 4.69 1.19
CA LYS A 2 25.87 5.88 0.75
C LYS A 2 25.36 6.37 -0.63
N GLY A 3 24.09 6.63 -0.82
CA GLY A 3 23.56 7.08 -2.12
C GLY A 3 22.84 8.42 -2.01
N THR A 4 22.54 9.05 -3.15
CA THR A 4 21.60 10.16 -3.26
C THR A 4 20.20 9.62 -3.49
N VAL A 5 19.23 10.14 -2.76
CA VAL A 5 17.81 9.83 -2.91
C VAL A 5 17.15 11.03 -3.59
N TYR A 6 16.62 10.82 -4.78
CA TYR A 6 15.82 11.82 -5.49
C TYR A 6 14.34 11.58 -5.15
N VAL A 7 13.64 12.58 -4.66
CA VAL A 7 12.24 12.49 -4.27
C VAL A 7 11.40 13.34 -5.21
N LEU A 8 10.47 12.70 -5.94
CA LEU A 8 9.52 13.42 -6.78
C LEU A 8 8.54 14.18 -5.89
N VAL A 9 8.49 15.49 -6.03
CA VAL A 9 7.67 16.38 -5.21
C VAL A 9 6.88 17.33 -6.09
N ARG A 10 5.56 17.42 -5.89
CA ARG A 10 4.77 18.48 -6.55
C ARG A 10 5.13 19.85 -5.98
N LYS A 11 5.04 20.87 -6.81
CA LYS A 11 5.37 22.26 -6.40
C LYS A 11 4.57 22.74 -5.19
N ASP A 12 3.30 22.37 -5.11
CA ASP A 12 2.41 22.70 -3.99
C ASP A 12 2.77 21.94 -2.69
N SER A 13 3.48 20.84 -2.80
CA SER A 13 3.89 19.98 -1.68
C SER A 13 5.29 20.28 -1.15
N GLN A 14 5.99 21.26 -1.71
CA GLN A 14 7.38 21.61 -1.32
C GLN A 14 7.50 21.93 0.18
N LYS A 15 6.59 22.74 0.72
CA LYS A 15 6.59 23.10 2.16
C LYS A 15 6.41 21.88 3.06
N LYS A 16 5.54 20.93 2.65
CA LYS A 16 5.34 19.67 3.38
C LYS A 16 6.61 18.82 3.37
N PHE A 17 7.27 18.72 2.22
CA PHE A 17 8.54 18.02 2.08
C PHE A 17 9.61 18.60 3.00
N GLU A 18 9.79 19.92 3.01
CA GLU A 18 10.77 20.61 3.87
C GLU A 18 10.49 20.41 5.36
N ALA A 19 9.22 20.49 5.77
CA ALA A 19 8.80 20.24 7.14
C ALA A 19 9.12 18.79 7.56
N LEU A 20 8.85 17.81 6.69
CA LEU A 20 9.17 16.41 6.94
C LEU A 20 10.69 16.18 6.99
N ALA A 21 11.43 16.76 6.08
CA ALA A 21 12.88 16.68 6.06
C ALA A 21 13.51 17.21 7.35
N LYS A 22 12.97 18.32 7.88
CA LYS A 22 13.37 18.88 9.18
C LYS A 22 13.00 17.95 10.34
N LYS A 23 11.75 17.46 10.38
CA LYS A 23 11.27 16.50 11.41
C LYS A 23 12.16 15.27 11.48
N MET A 24 12.51 14.71 10.33
CA MET A 24 13.28 13.47 10.20
C MET A 24 14.81 13.70 10.17
N ALA A 25 15.27 14.95 10.33
CA ALA A 25 16.68 15.33 10.27
C ALA A 25 17.42 14.79 9.03
N TRP A 26 16.78 14.86 7.85
CA TRP A 26 17.39 14.37 6.62
C TRP A 26 18.59 15.21 6.19
N ASP A 27 19.63 14.54 5.71
CA ASP A 27 20.76 15.22 5.06
C ASP A 27 20.33 15.68 3.65
N MET A 28 20.05 16.97 3.53
CA MET A 28 19.59 17.58 2.27
C MET A 28 20.65 17.59 1.15
N LYS A 29 21.91 17.25 1.45
CA LYS A 29 22.92 16.96 0.41
C LYS A 29 22.68 15.60 -0.26
N ARG A 30 21.98 14.71 0.44
CA ARG A 30 21.68 13.34 -0.03
C ARG A 30 20.23 13.15 -0.42
N VAL A 31 19.30 13.88 0.17
CA VAL A 31 17.86 13.82 -0.16
C VAL A 31 17.50 15.05 -0.99
N VAL A 32 17.34 14.85 -2.29
CA VAL A 32 17.19 15.93 -3.27
C VAL A 32 15.78 15.93 -3.85
N PRO A 33 14.98 16.99 -3.64
CA PRO A 33 13.66 17.10 -4.26
C PRO A 33 13.80 17.34 -5.76
N VAL A 34 12.94 16.65 -6.52
CA VAL A 34 12.79 16.83 -7.97
C VAL A 34 11.35 17.21 -8.24
N HIS A 35 11.12 18.40 -8.81
CA HIS A 35 9.78 18.87 -9.07
C HIS A 35 9.16 18.15 -10.27
N GLY A 36 7.99 17.58 -10.06
CA GLY A 36 7.21 16.90 -11.07
C GLY A 36 5.82 16.51 -10.58
N ASP A 37 5.04 15.89 -11.46
CA ASP A 37 3.69 15.41 -11.16
C ASP A 37 3.49 14.05 -11.85
N MET A 38 3.18 13.03 -11.09
CA MET A 38 2.96 11.67 -11.58
C MET A 38 1.81 11.58 -12.60
N THR A 39 0.84 12.51 -12.57
CA THR A 39 -0.28 12.52 -13.52
C THR A 39 0.11 13.05 -14.89
N ALA A 40 1.28 13.67 -15.04
CA ALA A 40 1.79 14.18 -16.29
C ALA A 40 2.75 13.19 -16.98
N ALA A 41 2.87 13.26 -18.30
CA ALA A 41 3.78 12.43 -19.07
C ALA A 41 5.21 12.49 -18.52
N LYS A 42 5.84 11.34 -18.32
CA LYS A 42 7.17 11.21 -17.68
C LYS A 42 7.26 11.97 -16.35
N CYS A 43 6.18 11.92 -15.58
CA CYS A 43 6.03 12.62 -14.31
C CYS A 43 6.26 14.14 -14.39
N GLY A 44 6.03 14.76 -15.54
CA GLY A 44 6.19 16.19 -15.76
C GLY A 44 7.64 16.70 -15.71
N LEU A 45 8.64 15.82 -15.75
CA LEU A 45 10.04 16.23 -15.76
C LEU A 45 10.46 16.81 -17.12
N THR A 46 11.11 17.98 -17.08
CA THR A 46 11.68 18.59 -18.27
C THR A 46 12.82 17.75 -18.86
N PRO A 47 13.13 17.89 -20.17
CA PRO A 47 14.26 17.19 -20.77
C PRO A 47 15.59 17.44 -20.07
N ALA A 48 15.81 18.63 -19.53
CA ALA A 48 17.02 18.98 -18.76
C ALA A 48 17.11 18.19 -17.45
N GLN A 49 15.99 18.07 -16.72
CA GLN A 49 15.92 17.26 -15.49
C GLN A 49 16.14 15.77 -15.80
N GLN A 50 15.49 15.25 -16.87
CA GLN A 50 15.70 13.86 -17.31
C GLN A 50 17.17 13.60 -17.65
N LYS A 51 17.82 14.50 -18.38
CA LYS A 51 19.25 14.42 -18.71
C LYS A 51 20.13 14.42 -17.46
N THR A 52 19.77 15.23 -16.45
CA THR A 52 20.51 15.29 -15.18
C THR A 52 20.46 13.97 -14.40
N LEU A 53 19.35 13.24 -14.48
CA LEU A 53 19.11 11.97 -13.79
C LEU A 53 19.58 10.76 -14.60
N SER A 54 19.80 10.92 -15.90
CA SER A 54 20.10 9.82 -16.82
C SER A 54 21.34 9.02 -16.37
N GLY A 55 21.15 7.69 -16.24
CA GLY A 55 22.17 6.73 -15.80
C GLY A 55 22.59 6.83 -14.33
N LYS A 56 22.05 7.78 -13.55
CA LYS A 56 22.40 7.96 -12.12
C LYS A 56 21.46 7.21 -11.17
N VAL A 57 20.24 6.89 -11.59
CA VAL A 57 19.22 6.22 -10.78
C VAL A 57 19.37 4.72 -10.92
N LYS A 58 19.93 4.06 -9.90
CA LYS A 58 20.06 2.60 -9.89
C LYS A 58 18.74 1.90 -9.56
N HIS A 59 17.97 2.48 -8.66
CA HIS A 59 16.68 1.95 -8.19
C HIS A 59 15.64 3.04 -8.29
N PHE A 60 14.57 2.80 -9.04
CA PHE A 60 13.43 3.70 -9.17
C PHE A 60 12.25 3.10 -8.40
N PHE A 61 11.93 3.66 -7.24
CA PHE A 61 10.82 3.19 -6.41
C PHE A 61 9.54 3.96 -6.75
N HIS A 62 8.54 3.24 -7.21
CA HIS A 62 7.18 3.75 -7.44
C HIS A 62 6.29 3.30 -6.28
N LEU A 63 6.16 4.18 -5.28
CA LEU A 63 5.41 3.95 -4.05
C LEU A 63 4.05 4.67 -4.07
N ALA A 64 3.88 5.61 -4.99
CA ALA A 64 2.72 6.48 -5.02
C ALA A 64 1.51 5.75 -5.61
N ALA A 65 0.40 5.79 -4.88
CA ALA A 65 -0.92 5.39 -5.32
C ALA A 65 -1.96 6.20 -4.56
N ILE A 66 -3.13 6.40 -5.15
CA ILE A 66 -4.30 6.87 -4.38
C ILE A 66 -4.92 5.62 -3.75
N TYR A 67 -4.91 5.60 -2.44
CA TYR A 67 -5.70 4.69 -1.62
C TYR A 67 -6.79 5.53 -0.93
N ASP A 68 -7.85 5.78 -1.65
CA ASP A 68 -9.04 6.45 -1.14
C ASP A 68 -10.26 5.72 -1.68
N LEU A 69 -10.91 4.96 -0.83
CA LEU A 69 -12.11 4.21 -1.19
C LEU A 69 -13.30 5.12 -1.55
N ALA A 70 -13.22 6.40 -1.18
CA ALA A 70 -14.21 7.42 -1.53
C ALA A 70 -13.90 8.13 -2.87
N ALA A 71 -12.70 7.94 -3.43
CA ALA A 71 -12.33 8.51 -4.72
C ALA A 71 -13.10 7.80 -5.86
N ASP A 72 -13.55 8.56 -6.83
CA ASP A 72 -14.21 8.01 -8.02
C ASP A 72 -13.26 7.15 -8.85
N ALA A 73 -13.84 6.22 -9.62
CA ALA A 73 -13.08 5.22 -10.39
C ALA A 73 -12.13 5.85 -11.42
N GLU A 74 -12.50 7.01 -12.02
CA GLU A 74 -11.66 7.68 -13.00
C GLU A 74 -10.44 8.32 -12.36
N SER A 75 -10.60 8.97 -11.21
CA SER A 75 -9.50 9.54 -10.43
C SER A 75 -8.54 8.47 -9.96
N GLN A 76 -9.05 7.32 -9.49
CA GLN A 76 -8.23 6.17 -9.11
C GLN A 76 -7.45 5.62 -10.31
N ARG A 77 -8.10 5.42 -11.46
CA ARG A 77 -7.44 4.94 -12.68
C ARG A 77 -6.34 5.89 -13.13
N LYS A 78 -6.62 7.19 -13.20
CA LYS A 78 -5.67 8.23 -13.62
C LYS A 78 -4.44 8.28 -12.72
N ALA A 79 -4.63 8.16 -11.40
CA ALA A 79 -3.51 8.19 -10.47
C ALA A 79 -2.74 6.86 -10.42
N ASN A 80 -3.45 5.72 -10.37
CA ASN A 80 -2.82 4.43 -10.13
C ASN A 80 -2.32 3.78 -11.43
N VAL A 81 -3.10 3.83 -12.51
CA VAL A 81 -2.75 3.18 -13.78
C VAL A 81 -1.93 4.13 -14.66
N ASP A 82 -2.48 5.29 -15.01
CA ASP A 82 -1.78 6.25 -15.87
C ASP A 82 -0.52 6.81 -15.18
N GLY A 83 -0.60 7.03 -13.86
CA GLY A 83 0.56 7.41 -13.05
C GLY A 83 1.67 6.35 -13.04
N THR A 84 1.33 5.07 -13.00
CA THR A 84 2.32 3.99 -13.13
C THR A 84 2.95 3.98 -14.52
N GLN A 85 2.16 4.18 -15.59
CA GLN A 85 2.69 4.28 -16.94
C GLN A 85 3.65 5.47 -17.08
N ASN A 86 3.28 6.65 -16.54
CA ASN A 86 4.14 7.83 -16.56
C ASN A 86 5.46 7.62 -15.79
N ALA A 87 5.40 6.90 -14.66
CA ALA A 87 6.58 6.54 -13.88
C ALA A 87 7.48 5.54 -14.61
N LEU A 88 6.91 4.53 -15.29
CA LEU A 88 7.65 3.60 -16.14
C LEU A 88 8.36 4.34 -17.28
N ASP A 89 7.63 5.20 -17.99
CA ASP A 89 8.19 5.97 -19.11
C ASP A 89 9.30 6.93 -18.66
N LEU A 90 9.19 7.52 -17.47
CA LEU A 90 10.27 8.29 -16.86
C LEU A 90 11.47 7.40 -16.54
N ALA A 91 11.26 6.28 -15.86
CA ALA A 91 12.33 5.36 -15.47
C ALA A 91 13.13 4.87 -16.69
N VAL A 92 12.44 4.55 -17.79
CA VAL A 92 13.06 4.20 -19.08
C VAL A 92 13.83 5.38 -19.67
N ALA A 93 13.20 6.59 -19.70
CA ALA A 93 13.81 7.79 -20.29
C ALA A 93 15.10 8.22 -19.58
N ILE A 94 15.19 8.00 -18.26
CA ILE A 94 16.40 8.30 -17.49
C ILE A 94 17.36 7.11 -17.37
N SER A 95 17.10 6.01 -18.05
CA SER A 95 17.92 4.79 -18.00
C SER A 95 18.12 4.29 -16.57
N ALA A 96 17.06 4.21 -15.79
CA ALA A 96 17.10 3.68 -14.44
C ALA A 96 17.47 2.18 -14.45
N GLY A 97 18.19 1.71 -13.43
CA GLY A 97 18.71 0.32 -13.41
C GLY A 97 17.61 -0.72 -13.14
N CYS A 98 16.68 -0.43 -12.23
CA CYS A 98 15.55 -1.31 -11.91
C CYS A 98 14.35 -0.49 -11.43
N PHE A 99 13.16 -0.85 -11.89
CA PHE A 99 11.89 -0.29 -11.45
C PHE A 99 11.28 -1.14 -10.34
N HIS A 100 11.01 -0.55 -9.19
CA HIS A 100 10.40 -1.19 -8.04
C HIS A 100 8.98 -0.69 -7.87
N HIS A 101 8.01 -1.56 -8.12
CA HIS A 101 6.58 -1.23 -8.06
C HIS A 101 5.95 -1.74 -6.77
N THR A 102 5.36 -0.84 -6.00
CA THR A 102 4.53 -1.21 -4.85
C THR A 102 3.09 -1.43 -5.30
N SER A 103 2.78 -2.69 -5.56
CA SER A 103 1.44 -3.20 -5.82
C SER A 103 0.69 -3.39 -4.48
N SER A 104 -0.10 -4.43 -4.35
CA SER A 104 -0.83 -4.83 -3.14
C SER A 104 -1.28 -6.28 -3.30
N ILE A 105 -1.56 -6.98 -2.19
CA ILE A 105 -2.32 -8.23 -2.22
C ILE A 105 -3.70 -8.05 -2.88
N ALA A 106 -4.23 -6.81 -2.89
CA ALA A 106 -5.46 -6.44 -3.59
C ALA A 106 -5.43 -6.68 -5.11
N ALA A 107 -4.25 -6.84 -5.73
CA ALA A 107 -4.12 -7.20 -7.14
C ALA A 107 -4.69 -8.59 -7.47
N ALA A 108 -4.87 -9.46 -6.48
CA ALA A 108 -5.56 -10.75 -6.60
C ALA A 108 -7.09 -10.62 -6.73
N GLY A 109 -7.64 -9.43 -6.45
CA GLY A 109 -9.09 -9.24 -6.40
C GLY A 109 -9.73 -10.03 -5.26
N LEU A 110 -10.82 -10.73 -5.58
CA LEU A 110 -11.57 -11.59 -4.66
C LEU A 110 -11.27 -13.10 -4.90
N TYR A 111 -10.09 -13.41 -5.45
CA TYR A 111 -9.68 -14.80 -5.71
C TYR A 111 -9.84 -15.67 -4.47
N GLN A 112 -10.45 -16.85 -4.65
CA GLN A 112 -10.71 -17.80 -3.57
C GLN A 112 -9.56 -18.82 -3.49
N GLY A 113 -8.85 -18.82 -2.38
CA GLY A 113 -7.75 -19.76 -2.13
C GLY A 113 -6.41 -19.06 -1.87
N VAL A 114 -5.31 -19.73 -2.22
CA VAL A 114 -3.96 -19.22 -2.04
C VAL A 114 -3.48 -18.57 -3.34
N PHE A 115 -3.40 -17.25 -3.36
CA PHE A 115 -2.83 -16.50 -4.48
C PHE A 115 -1.33 -16.38 -4.29
N ARG A 116 -0.54 -17.02 -5.17
CA ARG A 116 0.93 -17.06 -5.05
C ARG A 116 1.59 -15.88 -5.77
N GLU A 117 2.89 -15.71 -5.55
CA GLU A 117 3.69 -14.63 -6.16
C GLU A 117 3.81 -14.75 -7.68
N ASP A 118 3.79 -15.98 -8.22
CA ASP A 118 3.80 -16.26 -9.66
C ASP A 118 2.46 -16.03 -10.35
N MET A 119 1.36 -15.99 -9.61
CA MET A 119 0.01 -15.79 -10.13
C MET A 119 -0.28 -14.32 -10.42
N PHE A 120 -1.04 -14.08 -11.49
CA PHE A 120 -1.50 -12.75 -11.88
C PHE A 120 -2.81 -12.81 -12.69
N ASP A 121 -2.83 -13.59 -13.77
CA ASP A 121 -3.99 -13.70 -14.68
C ASP A 121 -5.18 -14.42 -14.04
N GLU A 122 -4.94 -15.13 -12.93
CA GLU A 122 -5.95 -15.84 -12.14
C GLU A 122 -6.74 -14.92 -11.19
N ALA A 123 -6.48 -13.62 -11.20
CA ALA A 123 -7.22 -12.66 -10.36
C ALA A 123 -8.71 -12.66 -10.71
N GLU A 124 -9.58 -12.60 -9.68
CA GLU A 124 -11.03 -12.67 -9.82
C GLU A 124 -11.71 -11.51 -9.09
N GLY A 125 -12.97 -11.20 -9.46
CA GLY A 125 -13.79 -10.22 -8.75
C GLY A 125 -13.20 -8.82 -8.73
N LEU A 126 -12.70 -8.36 -9.87
CA LEU A 126 -12.06 -7.04 -10.04
C LEU A 126 -13.08 -5.92 -10.35
N ASP A 127 -14.30 -6.00 -9.81
CA ASP A 127 -15.35 -4.99 -10.04
C ASP A 127 -15.13 -3.72 -9.21
N ASP A 128 -14.48 -3.87 -8.05
CA ASP A 128 -14.08 -2.74 -7.22
C ASP A 128 -12.98 -1.92 -7.90
N PRO A 129 -13.12 -0.58 -8.02
CA PRO A 129 -12.15 0.27 -8.71
C PRO A 129 -10.73 0.20 -8.13
N TYR A 130 -10.59 0.03 -6.82
CA TYR A 130 -9.29 -0.08 -6.19
C TYR A 130 -8.60 -1.41 -6.55
N LEU A 131 -9.32 -2.53 -6.43
CA LEU A 131 -8.82 -3.86 -6.82
C LEU A 131 -8.41 -3.85 -8.30
N ARG A 132 -9.28 -3.32 -9.17
CA ARG A 132 -9.04 -3.19 -10.61
C ARG A 132 -7.78 -2.37 -10.88
N THR A 133 -7.65 -1.18 -10.32
CA THR A 133 -6.52 -0.30 -10.62
C THR A 133 -5.19 -0.84 -10.08
N LYS A 134 -5.20 -1.58 -8.96
CA LYS A 134 -4.01 -2.28 -8.45
C LYS A 134 -3.59 -3.43 -9.37
N HIS A 135 -4.55 -4.21 -9.85
CA HIS A 135 -4.28 -5.25 -10.84
C HIS A 135 -3.74 -4.65 -12.14
N ASP A 136 -4.44 -3.68 -12.73
CA ASP A 136 -4.07 -3.09 -14.00
C ASP A 136 -2.70 -2.41 -13.96
N SER A 137 -2.38 -1.68 -12.90
CA SER A 137 -1.06 -1.05 -12.72
C SER A 137 0.07 -2.08 -12.61
N GLU A 138 -0.15 -3.19 -11.91
CA GLU A 138 0.80 -4.29 -11.86
C GLU A 138 0.97 -4.93 -13.24
N GLY A 139 -0.12 -5.10 -14.00
CA GLY A 139 -0.10 -5.63 -15.36
C GLY A 139 0.75 -4.81 -16.32
N LEU A 140 0.76 -3.46 -16.19
CA LEU A 140 1.66 -2.59 -16.96
C LEU A 140 3.14 -2.92 -16.68
N VAL A 141 3.49 -3.09 -15.40
CA VAL A 141 4.87 -3.38 -14.99
C VAL A 141 5.31 -4.76 -15.47
N ARG A 142 4.45 -5.78 -15.37
CA ARG A 142 4.73 -7.15 -15.84
C ARG A 142 4.98 -7.23 -17.36
N LYS A 143 4.29 -6.38 -18.11
CA LYS A 143 4.44 -6.30 -19.58
C LYS A 143 5.65 -5.47 -20.03
N GLU A 144 6.24 -4.68 -19.13
CA GLU A 144 7.36 -3.80 -19.47
C GLU A 144 8.65 -4.61 -19.73
N LYS A 145 9.27 -4.39 -20.89
CA LYS A 145 10.49 -5.10 -21.32
C LYS A 145 11.71 -4.20 -21.49
N ARG A 146 11.50 -2.87 -21.45
CA ARG A 146 12.58 -1.88 -21.66
C ARG A 146 13.43 -1.66 -20.42
N ILE A 147 12.93 -2.07 -19.23
CA ILE A 147 13.61 -1.90 -17.95
C ILE A 147 13.39 -3.14 -17.08
N LYS A 148 14.37 -3.48 -16.26
CA LYS A 148 14.22 -4.50 -15.22
C LYS A 148 13.23 -4.01 -14.16
N TRP A 149 12.41 -4.94 -13.62
CA TRP A 149 11.44 -4.58 -12.60
C TRP A 149 11.35 -5.62 -11.47
N ARG A 150 10.83 -5.18 -10.34
CA ARG A 150 10.44 -6.00 -9.20
C ARG A 150 9.12 -5.47 -8.65
N ILE A 151 8.22 -6.37 -8.27
CA ILE A 151 6.90 -6.03 -7.76
C ILE A 151 6.82 -6.48 -6.31
N TYR A 152 6.20 -5.64 -5.48
CA TYR A 152 5.96 -5.91 -4.07
C TYR A 152 4.47 -5.84 -3.79
N ARG A 153 3.91 -6.87 -3.18
CA ARG A 153 2.51 -6.97 -2.78
C ARG A 153 2.41 -6.95 -1.26
N PRO A 154 2.46 -5.80 -0.61
CA PRO A 154 2.23 -5.73 0.83
C PRO A 154 0.79 -6.10 1.17
N GLY A 155 0.61 -6.63 2.37
CA GLY A 155 -0.67 -6.69 3.06
C GLY A 155 -1.17 -5.31 3.44
N MET A 156 -2.12 -5.22 4.34
CA MET A 156 -2.58 -3.97 4.91
C MET A 156 -1.49 -3.37 5.79
N VAL A 157 -0.88 -2.28 5.33
CA VAL A 157 0.23 -1.63 6.04
C VAL A 157 -0.32 -0.80 7.20
N VAL A 158 0.24 -1.01 8.37
CA VAL A 158 -0.07 -0.28 9.61
C VAL A 158 1.14 0.50 10.11
N GLY A 159 1.00 1.20 11.24
CA GLY A 159 2.04 1.99 11.86
C GLY A 159 3.33 1.20 12.16
N HIS A 160 4.35 1.92 12.58
CA HIS A 160 5.65 1.36 12.93
C HIS A 160 5.53 0.39 14.12
N SER A 161 6.12 -0.78 14.04
CA SER A 161 5.93 -1.89 15.00
C SER A 161 6.30 -1.53 16.45
N GLN A 162 7.29 -0.66 16.64
CA GLN A 162 7.79 -0.30 17.99
C GLN A 162 7.20 1.03 18.49
N THR A 163 7.00 2.02 17.62
CA THR A 163 6.55 3.36 18.02
C THR A 163 5.06 3.58 17.83
N GLY A 164 4.39 2.75 17.02
CA GLY A 164 3.01 2.94 16.60
C GLY A 164 2.80 4.16 15.71
N GLU A 165 3.86 4.89 15.33
CA GLU A 165 3.74 6.10 14.54
C GLU A 165 3.18 5.80 13.15
N MET A 166 2.17 6.59 12.75
CA MET A 166 1.55 6.53 11.43
C MET A 166 1.11 7.92 10.98
N ASP A 167 1.41 8.27 9.74
CA ASP A 167 1.11 9.61 9.21
C ASP A 167 -0.37 9.79 8.82
N LYS A 168 -1.07 8.70 8.50
CA LYS A 168 -2.45 8.74 8.03
C LYS A 168 -3.29 7.67 8.72
N ILE A 169 -4.43 8.09 9.25
CA ILE A 169 -5.42 7.18 9.85
C ILE A 169 -6.33 6.69 8.72
N ASP A 170 -6.16 5.43 8.29
CA ASP A 170 -7.00 4.76 7.30
C ASP A 170 -7.05 3.24 7.56
N GLY A 171 -7.72 2.50 6.68
CA GLY A 171 -7.81 1.04 6.82
C GLY A 171 -8.40 0.60 8.17
N PRO A 172 -7.71 -0.27 8.92
CA PRO A 172 -8.25 -0.82 10.16
C PRO A 172 -8.46 0.23 11.26
N TYR A 173 -7.83 1.40 11.14
CA TYR A 173 -7.95 2.48 12.14
C TYR A 173 -9.32 3.18 12.13
N TYR A 174 -10.14 3.01 11.11
CA TYR A 174 -11.53 3.50 11.14
C TYR A 174 -12.35 2.90 12.28
N PHE A 175 -11.99 1.70 12.75
CA PHE A 175 -12.61 1.09 13.91
C PHE A 175 -12.33 1.83 15.23
N PHE A 176 -11.32 2.67 15.31
CA PHE A 176 -10.99 3.39 16.55
C PHE A 176 -12.10 4.33 16.99
N THR A 177 -12.77 5.00 16.06
CA THR A 177 -13.92 5.86 16.41
C THR A 177 -15.07 5.05 16.99
N PHE A 178 -15.32 3.86 16.44
CA PHE A 178 -16.34 2.95 16.96
C PHE A 178 -15.94 2.42 18.33
N LEU A 179 -14.73 1.96 18.54
CA LEU A 179 -14.22 1.47 19.82
C LEU A 179 -14.24 2.55 20.90
N LYS A 180 -13.93 3.80 20.54
CA LYS A 180 -14.03 4.93 21.46
C LYS A 180 -15.47 5.12 21.96
N ARG A 181 -16.46 5.10 21.05
CA ARG A 181 -17.88 5.19 21.43
C ARG A 181 -18.30 4.02 22.31
N LEU A 182 -17.88 2.79 21.99
CA LEU A 182 -18.18 1.62 22.82
C LEU A 182 -17.64 1.78 24.24
N ARG A 183 -16.40 2.23 24.39
CA ARG A 183 -15.80 2.49 25.71
C ARG A 183 -16.54 3.54 26.52
N GLU A 184 -17.09 4.56 25.86
CA GLU A 184 -17.86 5.61 26.52
C GLU A 184 -19.26 5.15 26.95
N MET A 185 -19.82 4.12 26.28
CA MET A 185 -21.17 3.63 26.53
C MET A 185 -21.23 2.37 27.39
N LEU A 186 -20.19 1.54 27.37
CA LEU A 186 -20.18 0.21 27.96
C LEU A 186 -18.92 -0.01 28.82
N PRO A 187 -19.04 -0.71 29.96
CA PRO A 187 -17.88 -1.04 30.76
C PRO A 187 -16.98 -2.09 30.05
N PRO A 188 -15.65 -2.06 30.23
CA PRO A 188 -14.71 -2.95 29.54
C PRO A 188 -14.95 -4.45 29.75
N TRP A 189 -15.59 -4.84 30.85
CA TRP A 189 -15.89 -6.24 31.18
C TRP A 189 -17.13 -6.78 30.49
N MET A 190 -17.92 -5.95 29.79
CA MET A 190 -19.15 -6.37 29.15
C MET A 190 -18.83 -7.24 27.91
N PRO A 191 -19.30 -8.49 27.84
CA PRO A 191 -19.06 -9.34 26.68
C PRO A 191 -19.87 -8.82 25.48
N MET A 192 -19.21 -8.72 24.32
CA MET A 192 -19.86 -8.32 23.09
C MET A 192 -19.94 -9.48 22.09
N LEU A 193 -20.99 -9.45 21.28
CA LEU A 193 -21.13 -10.34 20.15
C LEU A 193 -20.40 -9.74 18.94
N GLY A 194 -19.49 -10.49 18.34
CA GLY A 194 -18.80 -10.16 17.10
C GLY A 194 -19.09 -11.14 16.00
N ILE A 195 -18.99 -10.68 14.76
CA ILE A 195 -19.08 -11.52 13.56
C ILE A 195 -17.65 -11.85 13.12
N GLU A 196 -17.33 -13.13 13.03
CA GLU A 196 -16.03 -13.58 12.54
C GLU A 196 -16.12 -13.78 11.00
N GLY A 197 -15.36 -12.97 10.25
CA GLY A 197 -15.46 -12.91 8.78
C GLY A 197 -14.23 -13.39 8.02
N GLY A 198 -13.25 -14.01 8.66
CA GLY A 198 -12.05 -14.49 7.98
C GLY A 198 -10.76 -13.97 8.58
N ARG A 199 -9.68 -14.02 7.78
CA ARG A 199 -8.36 -13.56 8.17
C ARG A 199 -8.01 -12.26 7.46
N ILE A 200 -7.21 -11.43 8.11
CA ILE A 200 -6.73 -10.16 7.55
C ILE A 200 -5.20 -10.11 7.67
N ASN A 201 -4.56 -9.78 6.57
CA ASN A 201 -3.10 -9.69 6.55
C ASN A 201 -2.66 -8.26 6.84
N ILE A 202 -2.13 -8.04 8.02
CA ILE A 202 -1.66 -6.74 8.52
C ILE A 202 -0.16 -6.82 8.73
N VAL A 203 0.57 -5.83 8.23
CA VAL A 203 2.03 -5.76 8.33
C VAL A 203 2.49 -4.37 8.75
N PRO A 204 3.49 -4.24 9.63
CA PRO A 204 4.01 -2.94 10.02
C PRO A 204 4.82 -2.30 8.89
N VAL A 205 4.81 -0.95 8.84
CA VAL A 205 5.49 -0.19 7.78
C VAL A 205 7.00 -0.41 7.77
N ASP A 206 7.63 -0.54 8.92
CA ASP A 206 9.07 -0.83 9.06
C ASP A 206 9.45 -2.19 8.45
N PHE A 207 8.64 -3.24 8.68
CA PHE A 207 8.83 -4.54 8.01
C PHE A 207 8.78 -4.40 6.49
N VAL A 208 7.78 -3.68 5.97
CA VAL A 208 7.62 -3.48 4.51
C VAL A 208 8.83 -2.74 3.94
N VAL A 209 9.29 -1.67 4.59
CA VAL A 209 10.43 -0.88 4.16
C VAL A 209 11.72 -1.70 4.17
N ASP A 210 11.99 -2.43 5.26
CA ASP A 210 13.19 -3.25 5.41
C ASP A 210 13.22 -4.39 4.39
N ALA A 211 12.09 -5.06 4.17
CA ALA A 211 11.96 -6.12 3.18
C ALA A 211 12.18 -5.57 1.75
N MET A 212 11.59 -4.43 1.41
CA MET A 212 11.79 -3.78 0.12
C MET A 212 13.25 -3.37 -0.09
N ASP A 213 13.90 -2.76 0.92
CA ASP A 213 15.31 -2.38 0.84
C ASP A 213 16.20 -3.62 0.66
N HIS A 214 15.95 -4.69 1.42
CA HIS A 214 16.70 -5.94 1.29
C HIS A 214 16.57 -6.54 -0.11
N ILE A 215 15.33 -6.73 -0.57
CA ILE A 215 15.04 -7.33 -1.88
C ILE A 215 15.57 -6.44 -3.01
N ALA A 216 15.43 -5.10 -2.92
CA ALA A 216 15.89 -4.18 -3.96
C ALA A 216 17.40 -4.30 -4.24
N HIS A 217 18.19 -4.61 -3.22
CA HIS A 217 19.64 -4.69 -3.33
C HIS A 217 20.18 -6.12 -3.51
N LYS A 218 19.30 -7.14 -3.48
CA LYS A 218 19.69 -8.53 -3.72
C LYS A 218 19.79 -8.80 -5.24
N PRO A 219 20.87 -9.41 -5.73
CA PRO A 219 21.01 -9.70 -7.16
C PRO A 219 20.07 -10.82 -7.61
N LYS A 220 19.82 -10.88 -8.92
CA LYS A 220 19.10 -11.99 -9.59
C LYS A 220 17.63 -12.15 -9.18
N LEU A 221 16.98 -11.05 -8.76
CA LEU A 221 15.56 -11.03 -8.40
C LEU A 221 14.72 -10.18 -9.38
N ASP A 222 15.27 -9.81 -10.52
CA ASP A 222 14.55 -9.04 -11.53
C ASP A 222 13.46 -9.90 -12.17
N GLY A 223 12.32 -9.32 -12.47
CA GLY A 223 11.17 -10.02 -13.06
C GLY A 223 10.35 -10.84 -12.05
N HIS A 224 10.55 -10.65 -10.75
CA HIS A 224 9.81 -11.37 -9.71
C HIS A 224 8.85 -10.44 -8.96
N CYS A 225 7.77 -11.06 -8.47
CA CYS A 225 6.82 -10.47 -7.53
C CYS A 225 7.06 -11.06 -6.14
N PHE A 226 6.88 -10.26 -5.09
CA PHE A 226 7.11 -10.64 -3.71
C PHE A 226 5.91 -10.27 -2.86
N HIS A 227 5.40 -11.21 -2.07
CA HIS A 227 4.40 -10.94 -1.05
C HIS A 227 5.08 -10.46 0.23
N LEU A 228 4.74 -9.25 0.66
CA LEU A 228 5.19 -8.70 1.94
C LEU A 228 4.03 -8.82 2.93
N VAL A 229 3.87 -10.00 3.46
CA VAL A 229 2.69 -10.42 4.25
C VAL A 229 3.12 -11.22 5.47
N ASP A 230 2.25 -11.27 6.46
CA ASP A 230 2.37 -12.22 7.57
C ASP A 230 1.98 -13.63 7.05
N PRO A 231 2.83 -14.65 7.18
CA PRO A 231 2.51 -16.01 6.77
C PRO A 231 1.37 -16.63 7.61
N GLU A 232 1.13 -16.11 8.83
CA GLU A 232 0.08 -16.55 9.74
C GLU A 232 -0.90 -15.41 10.07
N PRO A 233 -1.69 -14.92 9.11
CA PRO A 233 -2.52 -13.76 9.30
C PRO A 233 -3.58 -13.97 10.39
N MET A 234 -3.75 -12.96 11.22
CA MET A 234 -4.72 -12.97 12.32
C MET A 234 -6.17 -13.02 11.80
N ARG A 235 -7.05 -13.55 12.61
CA ARG A 235 -8.50 -13.42 12.36
C ARG A 235 -8.95 -11.99 12.61
N VAL A 236 -9.93 -11.52 11.84
CA VAL A 236 -10.48 -10.14 11.98
C VAL A 236 -10.90 -9.87 13.43
N GLY A 237 -11.61 -10.80 14.08
CA GLY A 237 -12.04 -10.66 15.47
C GLY A 237 -10.88 -10.58 16.46
N GLU A 238 -9.74 -11.21 16.19
CA GLU A 238 -8.53 -11.12 17.02
C GLU A 238 -7.90 -9.72 16.92
N VAL A 239 -7.84 -9.17 15.71
CA VAL A 239 -7.35 -7.80 15.46
C VAL A 239 -8.24 -6.77 16.16
N LEU A 240 -9.57 -6.90 16.02
CA LEU A 240 -10.52 -6.01 16.68
C LEU A 240 -10.41 -6.10 18.21
N ASN A 241 -10.23 -7.29 18.77
CA ASN A 241 -10.01 -7.46 20.21
C ASN A 241 -8.66 -6.90 20.67
N ALA A 242 -7.62 -7.00 19.85
CA ALA A 242 -6.34 -6.33 20.16
C ALA A 242 -6.52 -4.80 20.25
N PHE A 243 -7.27 -4.21 19.34
CA PHE A 243 -7.61 -2.78 19.39
C PHE A 243 -8.51 -2.44 20.58
N ALA A 244 -9.51 -3.27 20.88
CA ALA A 244 -10.39 -3.08 22.03
C ALA A 244 -9.61 -3.08 23.36
N ARG A 245 -8.71 -4.06 23.56
CA ARG A 245 -7.82 -4.10 24.73
C ARG A 245 -6.96 -2.85 24.83
N ALA A 246 -6.30 -2.46 23.75
CA ALA A 246 -5.47 -1.26 23.72
C ALA A 246 -6.27 0.03 24.01
N GLY A 247 -7.53 0.07 23.57
CA GLY A 247 -8.45 1.19 23.77
C GLY A 247 -9.25 1.12 25.06
N HIS A 248 -9.07 0.09 25.90
CA HIS A 248 -9.90 -0.16 27.10
C HIS A 248 -11.40 -0.23 26.79
N ALA A 249 -11.75 -0.79 25.63
CA ALA A 249 -13.13 -1.03 25.20
C ALA A 249 -13.54 -2.49 25.43
N PRO A 250 -14.84 -2.82 25.44
CA PRO A 250 -15.32 -4.19 25.55
C PRO A 250 -14.83 -5.08 24.42
N GLU A 251 -14.46 -6.33 24.72
CA GLU A 251 -14.00 -7.32 23.76
C GLU A 251 -15.16 -8.16 23.20
N MET A 252 -15.02 -8.61 21.95
CA MET A 252 -15.92 -9.56 21.32
C MET A 252 -15.57 -10.97 21.82
N THR A 253 -16.21 -11.39 22.90
CA THR A 253 -15.97 -12.70 23.54
C THR A 253 -16.79 -13.82 22.92
N MET A 254 -17.95 -13.49 22.34
CA MET A 254 -18.78 -14.42 21.56
C MET A 254 -18.65 -14.08 20.09
N ARG A 255 -18.27 -15.07 19.26
CA ARG A 255 -18.07 -14.87 17.83
C ARG A 255 -19.01 -15.77 17.03
N LEU A 256 -19.81 -15.17 16.15
CA LEU A 256 -20.63 -15.89 15.18
C LEU A 256 -19.91 -15.93 13.84
N ASP A 257 -19.88 -17.10 13.21
CA ASP A 257 -19.33 -17.24 11.87
C ASP A 257 -20.21 -16.46 10.87
N ALA A 258 -19.59 -15.55 10.10
CA ALA A 258 -20.31 -14.76 9.10
C ALA A 258 -21.08 -15.62 8.08
N ARG A 259 -20.62 -16.84 7.82
CA ARG A 259 -21.29 -17.81 6.94
C ARG A 259 -22.68 -18.22 7.45
N MET A 260 -22.93 -18.14 8.76
CA MET A 260 -24.27 -18.40 9.30
C MET A 260 -25.32 -17.38 8.82
N PHE A 261 -24.88 -16.19 8.41
CA PHE A 261 -25.75 -15.14 7.86
C PHE A 261 -25.95 -15.24 6.34
N ALA A 262 -25.22 -16.14 5.66
CA ALA A 262 -25.38 -16.34 4.21
C ALA A 262 -26.77 -16.87 3.85
N PHE A 263 -27.46 -17.53 4.79
CA PHE A 263 -28.82 -18.07 4.63
C PHE A 263 -29.93 -17.05 4.91
N VAL A 264 -29.58 -15.81 5.35
CA VAL A 264 -30.60 -14.77 5.57
C VAL A 264 -31.02 -14.20 4.22
N PRO A 265 -32.35 -14.22 3.89
CA PRO A 265 -32.87 -13.69 2.64
C PRO A 265 -32.45 -12.22 2.44
N SER A 266 -32.19 -11.83 1.20
CA SER A 266 -31.69 -10.50 0.83
C SER A 266 -32.58 -9.33 1.30
N GLY A 267 -33.88 -9.56 1.52
CA GLY A 267 -34.83 -8.58 2.06
C GLY A 267 -34.64 -8.21 3.54
N VAL A 268 -33.78 -8.89 4.29
CA VAL A 268 -33.53 -8.63 5.73
C VAL A 268 -32.11 -8.05 5.92
N ARG A 269 -31.34 -7.87 4.84
CA ARG A 269 -29.96 -7.34 4.86
C ARG A 269 -29.89 -5.82 4.69
N GLY A 270 -31.01 -5.12 4.81
CA GLY A 270 -31.10 -3.65 4.69
C GLY A 270 -30.62 -2.91 5.93
#